data_1f1f5aa367e4294145745adcd64db488
#
_entry.id   1f1f5aa367e4294145745adcd64db488
#
_cell.length_a   1.000
_cell.length_b   1.000
_cell.length_c   1.000
_cell.angle_alpha   90.00
_cell.angle_beta   90.00
_cell.angle_gamma   90.00
#
_symmetry.space_group_name_H-M   'P 1'
#
loop_
_entity.id
_entity.type
_entity.pdbx_description
1 polymer ?
#
loop_
_entity_poly.entity_id
_entity_poly.type
_entity_poly.pdbx_seq_one_letter_code
_entity_poly.pdbx_strand_id
1 'polypeptide(L)'
;HVFRRSDVARLRLTLREGLAPIELHVVHLDLYFFHDLDLVQMNLEVRADNLPLATVREILFRFGRAYPSGWDEEGEGLHNVYLAEWLGADGQVIARSDSAQRTKYLSFVCEHRSPNISEHWACLLRPLVLAHSDEVGALRYRLIEYHRMPVMAYIAMDQPRTLSREDWIRTGLATMLHPDEALPVNVPWIAEFEKRYCQDRYWTNTASGPNTRFISTGNAMTVVGDADSRFFLDNERGVLAQFRHQYFLVFLIAHLHRASLLVFSEVLVDAVNDLDIRNDVSVRRFKRRIRANFETFLRFTHRYWFHELSERPHVQAIFRMCARHLRNDALYDEVRSEIREMSNYLDSDSQRRQSNTVVRLTVITILGLIATVTTGYFGMNIIPFGEGSVLERILHGLIASSIFVGLVLFAVARSKRLSDFLEAVSEEKLSFSKKTRALWKALLGKEA
;
A
#
# COMPACT_ATOMS: atom_id res chain seq x y z
N HIS A 1 6.66 -17.24 5.25
CA HIS A 1 7.44 -18.40 4.79
C HIS A 1 8.57 -17.93 3.88
N VAL A 2 9.72 -18.64 3.95
CA VAL A 2 10.88 -18.35 3.12
C VAL A 2 11.21 -19.60 2.30
N PHE A 3 11.40 -19.41 1.00
CA PHE A 3 11.82 -20.46 0.08
C PHE A 3 13.14 -20.08 -0.54
N ARG A 4 14.11 -20.98 -0.51
CA ARG A 4 15.44 -20.80 -1.09
C ARG A 4 15.54 -21.56 -2.40
N ARG A 5 16.05 -20.90 -3.44
CA ARG A 5 16.40 -21.51 -4.71
C ARG A 5 17.89 -21.82 -4.75
N SER A 6 18.27 -23.02 -5.11
CA SER A 6 19.65 -23.49 -5.04
C SER A 6 20.26 -23.93 -6.37
N ASP A 7 19.48 -23.87 -7.45
CA ASP A 7 19.93 -24.27 -8.80
C ASP A 7 20.79 -23.20 -9.50
N VAL A 8 20.74 -21.94 -9.02
CA VAL A 8 21.49 -20.82 -9.57
C VAL A 8 22.76 -20.61 -8.75
N ALA A 9 23.92 -20.80 -9.38
CA ALA A 9 25.21 -20.72 -8.72
C ALA A 9 26.01 -19.45 -9.03
N ARG A 10 25.89 -18.95 -10.27
CA ARG A 10 26.64 -17.78 -10.73
C ARG A 10 25.78 -16.87 -11.58
N LEU A 11 26.14 -15.59 -11.60
CA LEU A 11 25.61 -14.56 -12.46
C LEU A 11 26.74 -14.06 -13.35
N ARG A 12 26.56 -14.11 -14.66
CA ARG A 12 27.47 -13.53 -15.65
C ARG A 12 26.84 -12.26 -16.20
N LEU A 13 27.54 -11.14 -16.04
CA LEU A 13 27.10 -9.82 -16.50
C LEU A 13 28.02 -9.26 -17.57
N THR A 14 27.48 -8.85 -18.69
CA THR A 14 28.12 -7.96 -19.66
C THR A 14 27.46 -6.59 -19.52
N LEU A 15 28.21 -5.59 -19.04
CA LEU A 15 27.63 -4.30 -18.68
C LEU A 15 27.28 -3.46 -19.92
N ARG A 16 28.15 -3.50 -20.95
CA ARG A 16 27.96 -2.81 -22.24
C ARG A 16 28.45 -3.71 -23.37
N GLU A 17 27.99 -3.45 -24.56
CA GLU A 17 28.46 -4.15 -25.76
C GLU A 17 29.99 -4.09 -25.87
N GLY A 18 30.59 -5.19 -26.26
CA GLY A 18 32.05 -5.31 -26.43
C GLY A 18 32.89 -5.40 -25.16
N LEU A 19 32.29 -5.26 -23.97
CA LEU A 19 33.02 -5.48 -22.71
C LEU A 19 33.11 -6.96 -22.36
N ALA A 20 34.21 -7.33 -21.69
CA ALA A 20 34.34 -8.67 -21.15
C ALA A 20 33.30 -8.93 -20.06
N PRO A 21 32.71 -10.15 -20.02
CA PRO A 21 31.74 -10.51 -19.00
C PRO A 21 32.39 -10.59 -17.60
N ILE A 22 31.64 -10.19 -16.59
CA ILE A 22 32.01 -10.26 -15.18
C ILE A 22 31.22 -11.41 -14.55
N GLU A 23 31.88 -12.32 -13.86
CA GLU A 23 31.20 -13.38 -13.12
C GLU A 23 31.08 -12.99 -11.64
N LEU A 24 29.86 -13.13 -11.11
CA LEU A 24 29.55 -12.94 -9.69
C LEU A 24 29.02 -14.26 -9.12
N HIS A 25 29.44 -14.57 -7.90
CA HIS A 25 28.97 -15.74 -7.19
C HIS A 25 27.60 -15.44 -6.56
N VAL A 26 26.61 -16.30 -6.78
CA VAL A 26 25.31 -16.23 -6.10
C VAL A 26 25.43 -16.88 -4.74
N VAL A 27 25.29 -16.08 -3.68
CA VAL A 27 25.36 -16.56 -2.29
C VAL A 27 24.05 -17.21 -1.89
N HIS A 28 22.94 -16.53 -2.15
CA HIS A 28 21.59 -17.08 -1.99
C HIS A 28 20.58 -16.29 -2.81
N LEU A 29 19.49 -16.98 -3.10
CA LEU A 29 18.28 -16.42 -3.69
C LEU A 29 17.08 -16.91 -2.89
N ASP A 30 16.37 -15.99 -2.23
CA ASP A 30 15.30 -16.29 -1.32
C ASP A 30 14.02 -15.54 -1.72
N LEU A 31 12.86 -16.21 -1.59
CA LEU A 31 11.54 -15.62 -1.73
C LEU A 31 10.86 -15.60 -0.35
N TYR A 32 10.56 -14.41 0.13
CA TYR A 32 9.85 -14.17 1.39
C TYR A 32 8.37 -13.94 1.13
N PHE A 33 7.54 -14.86 1.59
CA PHE A 33 6.07 -14.78 1.44
C PHE A 33 5.42 -14.22 2.70
N PHE A 34 4.70 -13.13 2.54
CA PHE A 34 3.90 -12.47 3.57
C PHE A 34 2.41 -12.71 3.29
N HIS A 35 1.91 -13.88 3.69
CA HIS A 35 0.56 -14.34 3.34
C HIS A 35 -0.56 -13.41 3.82
N ASP A 36 -0.39 -12.76 4.98
CA ASP A 36 -1.39 -11.81 5.50
C ASP A 36 -1.52 -10.54 4.64
N LEU A 37 -0.55 -10.29 3.76
CA LEU A 37 -0.44 -9.08 2.95
C LEU A 37 -0.49 -9.37 1.44
N ASP A 38 -0.55 -10.65 1.07
CA ASP A 38 -0.45 -11.12 -0.33
C ASP A 38 0.78 -10.56 -1.06
N LEU A 39 1.91 -10.47 -0.34
CA LEU A 39 3.17 -9.94 -0.84
C LEU A 39 4.26 -10.99 -0.86
N VAL A 40 5.11 -10.88 -1.87
CA VAL A 40 6.36 -11.65 -2.00
C VAL A 40 7.51 -10.68 -2.21
N GLN A 41 8.59 -10.84 -1.44
CA GLN A 41 9.85 -10.15 -1.66
C GLN A 41 10.92 -11.13 -2.11
N MET A 42 11.51 -10.88 -3.26
CA MET A 42 12.67 -11.61 -3.76
C MET A 42 13.94 -10.95 -3.23
N ASN A 43 14.84 -11.75 -2.67
CA ASN A 43 16.11 -11.30 -2.17
C ASN A 43 17.22 -12.11 -2.81
N LEU A 44 18.16 -11.42 -3.42
CA LEU A 44 19.33 -12.00 -4.09
C LEU A 44 20.59 -11.40 -3.51
N GLU A 45 21.49 -12.23 -3.03
CA GLU A 45 22.85 -11.83 -2.66
C GLU A 45 23.84 -12.38 -3.70
N VAL A 46 24.60 -11.46 -4.29
CA VAL A 46 25.74 -11.78 -5.17
C VAL A 46 27.02 -11.22 -4.61
N ARG A 47 28.13 -11.89 -4.87
CA ARG A 47 29.46 -11.51 -4.42
C ARG A 47 30.44 -11.48 -5.59
N ALA A 48 31.30 -10.48 -5.60
CA ALA A 48 32.48 -10.41 -6.45
C ALA A 48 33.67 -9.88 -5.67
N ASP A 49 34.86 -10.29 -6.05
CA ASP A 49 36.12 -9.84 -5.45
C ASP A 49 36.94 -9.08 -6.51
N ASN A 50 37.78 -8.16 -6.06
CA ASN A 50 38.76 -7.43 -6.88
C ASN A 50 38.16 -6.67 -8.08
N LEU A 51 37.00 -6.03 -7.90
CA LEU A 51 36.41 -5.17 -8.93
C LEU A 51 36.80 -3.69 -8.71
N PRO A 52 37.11 -2.95 -9.78
CA PRO A 52 37.25 -1.50 -9.69
C PRO A 52 35.95 -0.85 -9.18
N LEU A 53 36.07 0.21 -8.37
CA LEU A 53 34.89 0.91 -7.81
C LEU A 53 33.95 1.45 -8.90
N ALA A 54 34.48 1.90 -10.03
CA ALA A 54 33.69 2.32 -11.18
C ALA A 54 32.81 1.18 -11.71
N THR A 55 33.36 -0.02 -11.84
CA THR A 55 32.62 -1.22 -12.25
C THR A 55 31.54 -1.59 -11.23
N VAL A 56 31.85 -1.55 -9.93
CA VAL A 56 30.87 -1.79 -8.86
C VAL A 56 29.70 -0.80 -8.99
N ARG A 57 29.97 0.49 -9.16
CA ARG A 57 28.94 1.51 -9.35
C ARG A 57 28.08 1.25 -10.59
N GLU A 58 28.70 0.83 -11.69
CA GLU A 58 27.97 0.52 -12.92
C GLU A 58 27.07 -0.72 -12.74
N ILE A 59 27.53 -1.75 -12.03
CA ILE A 59 26.70 -2.90 -11.64
C ILE A 59 25.50 -2.43 -10.80
N LEU A 60 25.75 -1.66 -9.74
CA LEU A 60 24.69 -1.15 -8.87
C LEU A 60 23.67 -0.26 -9.61
N PHE A 61 24.11 0.41 -10.67
CA PHE A 61 23.24 1.24 -11.49
C PHE A 61 22.42 0.46 -12.50
N ARG A 62 23.05 -0.48 -13.24
CA ARG A 62 22.46 -1.17 -14.39
C ARG A 62 21.75 -2.46 -14.02
N PHE A 63 22.34 -3.24 -13.13
CA PHE A 63 21.73 -4.49 -12.66
C PHE A 63 20.63 -4.19 -11.64
N GLY A 64 19.62 -5.02 -11.52
CA GLY A 64 18.48 -4.77 -10.64
C GLY A 64 17.37 -3.91 -11.28
N ARG A 65 17.33 -3.85 -12.61
CA ARG A 65 16.19 -3.29 -13.33
C ARG A 65 15.28 -4.40 -13.82
N ALA A 66 14.02 -4.33 -13.41
CA ALA A 66 13.04 -5.37 -13.73
C ALA A 66 12.71 -5.41 -15.24
N TYR A 67 12.79 -4.26 -15.91
CA TYR A 67 12.52 -4.09 -17.34
C TYR A 67 13.21 -2.83 -17.86
N PRO A 68 13.42 -2.69 -19.18
CA PRO A 68 13.97 -1.48 -19.77
C PRO A 68 13.00 -0.29 -19.63
N SER A 69 13.52 0.87 -19.26
CA SER A 69 12.76 2.13 -19.22
C SER A 69 12.57 2.79 -20.61
N GLY A 70 13.34 2.35 -21.58
CA GLY A 70 13.36 2.82 -22.97
C GLY A 70 14.44 2.09 -23.74
N TRP A 71 14.64 2.48 -25.01
CA TRP A 71 15.67 1.93 -25.90
C TRP A 71 16.40 3.08 -26.59
N ASP A 72 17.68 2.88 -26.84
CA ASP A 72 18.50 3.77 -27.66
C ASP A 72 18.27 3.57 -29.17
N GLU A 73 19.07 4.26 -30.00
CA GLU A 73 18.97 4.17 -31.45
C GLU A 73 19.41 2.80 -31.98
N GLU A 74 20.29 2.12 -31.27
CA GLU A 74 20.77 0.77 -31.53
C GLU A 74 19.80 -0.32 -31.12
N GLY A 75 18.77 0.04 -30.36
CA GLY A 75 17.72 -0.87 -29.85
C GLY A 75 18.06 -1.54 -28.53
N GLU A 76 19.11 -1.10 -27.86
CA GLU A 76 19.50 -1.60 -26.54
C GLU A 76 18.68 -0.96 -25.41
N GLY A 77 18.39 -1.74 -24.37
CA GLY A 77 17.62 -1.26 -23.22
C GLY A 77 18.35 -0.19 -22.42
N LEU A 78 17.78 1.02 -22.38
CA LEU A 78 18.38 2.14 -21.64
C LEU A 78 18.61 1.79 -20.18
N HIS A 79 19.83 2.06 -19.74
CA HIS A 79 20.27 1.85 -18.35
C HIS A 79 20.25 0.40 -17.86
N ASN A 80 19.97 -0.57 -18.69
CA ASN A 80 20.09 -1.99 -18.37
C ASN A 80 21.52 -2.49 -18.62
N VAL A 81 21.81 -3.68 -18.09
CA VAL A 81 22.99 -4.44 -18.51
C VAL A 81 22.78 -4.93 -19.94
N TYR A 82 23.84 -4.97 -20.74
CA TYR A 82 23.77 -5.51 -22.09
C TYR A 82 23.29 -6.97 -22.08
N LEU A 83 23.93 -7.80 -21.21
CA LEU A 83 23.53 -9.20 -21.03
C LEU A 83 23.68 -9.62 -19.57
N ALA A 84 22.66 -10.26 -19.03
CA ALA A 84 22.72 -10.97 -17.76
C ALA A 84 22.35 -12.44 -17.99
N GLU A 85 23.17 -13.36 -17.48
CA GLU A 85 22.97 -14.79 -17.60
C GLU A 85 23.07 -15.45 -16.22
N TRP A 86 22.05 -16.22 -15.85
CA TRP A 86 22.09 -17.10 -14.68
C TRP A 86 22.71 -18.43 -15.07
N LEU A 87 23.67 -18.87 -14.30
CA LEU A 87 24.40 -20.13 -14.55
C LEU A 87 24.18 -21.11 -13.40
N GLY A 88 23.97 -22.36 -13.75
CA GLY A 88 24.00 -23.48 -12.82
C GLY A 88 25.40 -23.78 -12.30
N ALA A 89 25.49 -24.72 -11.34
CA ALA A 89 26.77 -25.20 -10.82
C ALA A 89 27.66 -25.84 -11.91
N ASP A 90 27.04 -26.44 -12.91
CA ASP A 90 27.69 -27.03 -14.09
C ASP A 90 28.12 -26.00 -15.15
N GLY A 91 27.78 -24.75 -14.96
CA GLY A 91 28.05 -23.66 -15.90
C GLY A 91 27.07 -23.53 -17.05
N GLN A 92 26.00 -24.33 -17.08
CA GLN A 92 24.96 -24.17 -18.09
C GLN A 92 24.13 -22.90 -17.82
N VAL A 93 23.72 -22.25 -18.91
CA VAL A 93 22.86 -21.05 -18.84
C VAL A 93 21.42 -21.49 -18.55
N ILE A 94 20.92 -21.06 -17.39
CA ILE A 94 19.53 -21.31 -16.95
C ILE A 94 18.57 -20.31 -17.62
N ALA A 95 18.93 -19.03 -17.61
CA ALA A 95 18.17 -17.96 -18.24
C ALA A 95 19.07 -16.78 -18.57
N ARG A 96 18.64 -15.97 -19.54
CA ARG A 96 19.33 -14.75 -19.94
C ARG A 96 18.36 -13.57 -20.05
N SER A 97 18.93 -12.36 -19.96
CA SER A 97 18.16 -11.14 -20.17
C SER A 97 17.71 -11.00 -21.61
N ASP A 98 16.60 -10.32 -21.80
CA ASP A 98 15.96 -10.07 -23.09
C ASP A 98 15.62 -8.58 -23.29
N SER A 99 16.38 -7.70 -22.65
CA SER A 99 16.15 -6.25 -22.64
C SER A 99 16.13 -5.60 -24.03
N ALA A 100 16.80 -6.20 -25.02
CA ALA A 100 16.80 -5.74 -26.42
C ALA A 100 15.48 -6.05 -27.16
N GLN A 101 14.59 -6.90 -26.61
CA GLN A 101 13.33 -7.27 -27.26
C GLN A 101 12.23 -6.20 -27.10
N ARG A 102 12.46 -5.00 -27.66
CA ARG A 102 11.58 -3.85 -27.54
C ARG A 102 10.10 -4.16 -27.77
N THR A 103 9.78 -4.91 -28.81
CA THR A 103 8.40 -5.24 -29.19
C THR A 103 7.67 -6.02 -28.09
N LYS A 104 8.36 -6.97 -27.44
CA LYS A 104 7.81 -7.75 -26.31
C LYS A 104 7.31 -6.86 -25.18
N TYR A 105 8.10 -5.87 -24.80
CA TYR A 105 7.74 -4.96 -23.71
C TYR A 105 6.64 -3.97 -24.08
N LEU A 106 6.75 -3.36 -25.27
CA LEU A 106 5.78 -2.37 -25.72
C LEU A 106 4.39 -2.98 -25.97
N SER A 107 4.31 -4.14 -26.65
CA SER A 107 3.03 -4.79 -26.88
C SER A 107 2.35 -5.19 -25.56
N PHE A 108 3.10 -5.74 -24.62
CA PHE A 108 2.56 -6.13 -23.31
C PHE A 108 2.01 -4.91 -22.53
N VAL A 109 2.73 -3.78 -22.50
CA VAL A 109 2.24 -2.56 -21.84
C VAL A 109 1.00 -2.00 -22.53
N CYS A 110 0.98 -2.00 -23.88
CA CYS A 110 -0.19 -1.53 -24.63
C CYS A 110 -1.44 -2.37 -24.36
N GLU A 111 -1.30 -3.67 -24.25
CA GLU A 111 -2.41 -4.59 -24.04
C GLU A 111 -2.89 -4.62 -22.58
N HIS A 112 -1.95 -4.69 -21.63
CA HIS A 112 -2.27 -4.99 -20.23
C HIS A 112 -2.12 -3.79 -19.28
N ARG A 113 -1.62 -2.65 -19.76
CA ARG A 113 -1.32 -1.46 -18.93
C ARG A 113 -0.44 -1.76 -17.71
N SER A 114 0.40 -2.77 -17.85
CA SER A 114 1.31 -3.27 -16.81
C SER A 114 2.66 -3.56 -17.45
N PRO A 115 3.80 -3.35 -16.76
CA PRO A 115 5.11 -3.66 -17.32
C PRO A 115 5.32 -5.18 -17.40
N ASN A 116 5.98 -5.61 -18.48
CA ASN A 116 6.55 -6.96 -18.56
C ASN A 116 7.89 -6.98 -17.82
N ILE A 117 8.24 -8.11 -17.24
CA ILE A 117 9.49 -8.29 -16.51
C ILE A 117 10.49 -9.04 -17.39
N SER A 118 11.76 -8.66 -17.34
CA SER A 118 12.82 -9.34 -18.07
C SER A 118 12.93 -10.80 -17.69
N GLU A 119 13.16 -11.68 -18.69
CA GLU A 119 13.15 -13.14 -18.55
C GLU A 119 14.12 -13.64 -17.47
N HIS A 120 15.30 -13.03 -17.35
CA HIS A 120 16.24 -13.43 -16.30
C HIS A 120 15.70 -13.19 -14.88
N TRP A 121 14.81 -12.21 -14.66
CA TRP A 121 14.12 -12.00 -13.39
C TRP A 121 12.89 -12.90 -13.25
N ALA A 122 12.07 -13.01 -14.31
CA ALA A 122 10.89 -13.84 -14.30
C ALA A 122 11.23 -15.32 -14.02
N CYS A 123 12.32 -15.82 -14.59
CA CYS A 123 12.82 -17.17 -14.34
C CYS A 123 13.10 -17.44 -12.85
N LEU A 124 13.63 -16.44 -12.11
CA LEU A 124 13.93 -16.61 -10.68
C LEU A 124 12.68 -16.73 -9.82
N LEU A 125 11.55 -16.20 -10.28
CA LEU A 125 10.28 -16.21 -9.55
C LEU A 125 9.47 -17.48 -9.80
N ARG A 126 9.82 -18.32 -10.78
CA ARG A 126 9.09 -19.57 -11.06
C ARG A 126 9.01 -20.46 -9.81
N PRO A 127 7.83 -21.07 -9.49
CA PRO A 127 6.65 -21.26 -10.33
C PRO A 127 5.60 -20.11 -10.29
N LEU A 128 5.90 -18.98 -9.70
CA LEU A 128 5.05 -17.80 -9.81
C LEU A 128 5.12 -17.27 -11.24
N VAL A 129 3.97 -16.92 -11.83
CA VAL A 129 3.89 -16.39 -13.20
C VAL A 129 3.39 -14.95 -13.19
N LEU A 130 3.88 -14.14 -14.14
CA LEU A 130 3.46 -12.76 -14.28
C LEU A 130 1.96 -12.68 -14.57
N ALA A 131 1.25 -11.79 -13.92
CA ALA A 131 -0.15 -11.49 -14.22
C ALA A 131 -0.29 -11.09 -15.70
N HIS A 132 -1.37 -11.53 -16.34
CA HIS A 132 -1.64 -11.32 -17.76
C HIS A 132 -0.69 -12.04 -18.74
N SER A 133 0.29 -12.83 -18.28
CA SER A 133 1.08 -13.68 -19.19
C SER A 133 0.29 -14.91 -19.62
N ASP A 134 0.64 -15.46 -20.79
CA ASP A 134 0.07 -16.72 -21.28
C ASP A 134 0.65 -17.97 -20.58
N GLU A 135 1.61 -17.76 -19.67
CA GLU A 135 2.21 -18.85 -18.90
C GLU A 135 1.20 -19.53 -17.99
N VAL A 136 1.25 -20.86 -17.94
CA VAL A 136 0.40 -21.67 -17.06
C VAL A 136 1.00 -21.65 -15.65
N GLY A 137 0.25 -21.14 -14.68
CA GLY A 137 0.65 -21.12 -13.29
C GLY A 137 -0.51 -20.79 -12.36
N ALA A 138 -0.49 -21.40 -11.17
CA ALA A 138 -1.54 -21.24 -10.16
C ALA A 138 -1.44 -19.89 -9.41
N LEU A 139 -0.21 -19.41 -9.19
CA LEU A 139 0.04 -18.18 -8.47
C LEU A 139 0.56 -17.11 -9.44
N ARG A 140 -0.22 -16.04 -9.56
CA ARG A 140 0.11 -14.90 -10.43
C ARG A 140 0.59 -13.74 -9.61
N TYR A 141 1.65 -13.08 -10.08
CA TYR A 141 2.22 -11.89 -9.43
C TYR A 141 2.24 -10.71 -10.38
N ARG A 142 2.30 -9.52 -9.82
CA ARG A 142 2.66 -8.30 -10.54
C ARG A 142 3.70 -7.52 -9.73
N LEU A 143 4.49 -6.72 -10.42
CA LEU A 143 5.49 -5.87 -9.79
C LEU A 143 4.81 -4.67 -9.13
N ILE A 144 5.08 -4.46 -7.85
CA ILE A 144 4.55 -3.33 -7.05
C ILE A 144 5.58 -2.21 -6.99
N GLU A 145 6.85 -2.55 -6.73
CA GLU A 145 7.95 -1.59 -6.74
C GLU A 145 8.31 -1.18 -8.18
N TYR A 146 8.98 -0.04 -8.28
CA TYR A 146 9.41 0.50 -9.58
C TYR A 146 10.34 -0.45 -10.33
N HIS A 147 10.57 -0.16 -11.60
CA HIS A 147 11.48 -0.91 -12.45
C HIS A 147 12.90 -1.09 -11.88
N ARG A 148 13.32 -0.23 -10.95
CA ARG A 148 14.59 -0.33 -10.24
C ARG A 148 14.39 -0.98 -8.87
N MET A 149 14.94 -2.18 -8.71
CA MET A 149 14.90 -2.92 -7.45
C MET A 149 15.70 -2.21 -6.37
N PRO A 150 15.30 -2.27 -5.10
CA PRO A 150 16.10 -1.82 -3.97
C PRO A 150 17.44 -2.53 -3.91
N VAL A 151 18.48 -1.80 -3.56
CA VAL A 151 19.87 -2.28 -3.57
C VAL A 151 20.50 -2.16 -2.21
N MET A 152 21.09 -3.25 -1.71
CA MET A 152 22.04 -3.23 -0.60
C MET A 152 23.43 -3.54 -1.13
N ALA A 153 24.42 -2.70 -0.82
CA ALA A 153 25.80 -2.89 -1.25
C ALA A 153 26.75 -2.89 -0.05
N TYR A 154 27.63 -3.89 0.00
CA TYR A 154 28.74 -3.97 0.97
C TYR A 154 30.06 -3.89 0.22
N ILE A 155 30.81 -2.81 0.42
CA ILE A 155 32.00 -2.48 -0.35
C ILE A 155 33.21 -2.42 0.60
N ALA A 156 34.05 -3.43 0.50
CA ALA A 156 35.36 -3.42 1.15
C ALA A 156 36.39 -2.86 0.18
N MET A 157 37.12 -1.82 0.56
CA MET A 157 38.10 -1.18 -0.30
C MET A 157 39.30 -0.71 0.49
N ASP A 158 40.43 -0.67 -0.19
CA ASP A 158 41.64 -0.09 0.37
C ASP A 158 41.43 1.44 0.52
N GLN A 159 41.83 1.96 1.66
CA GLN A 159 41.83 3.40 1.94
C GLN A 159 40.48 4.14 1.61
N PRO A 160 39.37 3.77 2.23
CA PRO A 160 38.06 4.39 1.90
C PRO A 160 38.01 5.91 2.16
N ARG A 161 38.98 6.46 2.90
CA ARG A 161 39.13 7.91 3.15
C ARG A 161 39.65 8.71 1.95
N THR A 162 40.15 8.04 0.93
CA THR A 162 40.56 8.71 -0.32
C THR A 162 39.43 9.07 -1.23
N LEU A 163 38.22 8.54 -0.95
CA LEU A 163 37.03 8.86 -1.73
C LEU A 163 36.65 10.34 -1.59
N SER A 164 36.41 10.99 -2.71
CA SER A 164 35.89 12.34 -2.76
C SER A 164 34.42 12.40 -2.30
N ARG A 165 33.92 13.60 -2.04
CA ARG A 165 32.48 13.78 -1.71
C ARG A 165 31.58 13.35 -2.87
N GLU A 166 32.01 13.64 -4.08
CA GLU A 166 31.34 13.25 -5.30
C GLU A 166 31.29 11.73 -5.46
N ASP A 167 32.34 11.03 -5.06
CA ASP A 167 32.36 9.57 -5.05
C ASP A 167 31.38 8.98 -4.05
N TRP A 168 31.24 9.59 -2.88
CA TRP A 168 30.24 9.18 -1.89
C TRP A 168 28.82 9.36 -2.43
N ILE A 169 28.55 10.47 -3.12
CA ILE A 169 27.26 10.76 -3.73
C ILE A 169 26.93 9.72 -4.82
N ARG A 170 27.89 9.46 -5.74
CA ARG A 170 27.71 8.46 -6.81
C ARG A 170 27.44 7.07 -6.25
N THR A 171 28.18 6.68 -5.23
CA THR A 171 28.04 5.36 -4.60
C THR A 171 26.74 5.26 -3.83
N GLY A 172 26.36 6.26 -3.05
CA GLY A 172 25.17 6.25 -2.22
C GLY A 172 23.86 6.34 -3.02
N LEU A 173 23.87 7.06 -4.14
CA LEU A 173 22.73 7.13 -5.06
C LEU A 173 22.70 5.95 -6.04
N ALA A 174 23.79 5.17 -6.11
CA ALA A 174 24.00 4.13 -7.13
C ALA A 174 23.69 4.67 -8.54
N THR A 175 24.26 5.83 -8.89
CA THR A 175 24.06 6.50 -10.17
C THR A 175 25.24 6.28 -11.10
N MET A 176 24.96 6.24 -12.40
CA MET A 176 25.97 6.12 -13.45
C MET A 176 26.39 7.53 -13.93
N LEU A 177 26.85 8.35 -13.03
CA LEU A 177 27.57 9.55 -13.46
C LEU A 177 29.02 9.13 -13.75
N HIS A 178 29.52 9.55 -14.90
CA HIS A 178 30.90 9.26 -15.27
C HIS A 178 31.83 9.82 -14.20
N PRO A 179 32.89 9.08 -13.79
CA PRO A 179 33.78 9.53 -12.72
C PRO A 179 34.38 10.93 -12.96
N ASP A 180 34.61 11.27 -14.22
CA ASP A 180 35.24 12.52 -14.64
C ASP A 180 34.22 13.66 -14.91
N GLU A 181 32.90 13.36 -14.87
CA GLU A 181 31.88 14.38 -15.05
C GLU A 181 31.53 15.05 -13.71
N ALA A 182 31.38 16.37 -13.75
CA ALA A 182 30.89 17.13 -12.61
C ALA A 182 29.48 16.68 -12.21
N LEU A 183 29.21 16.60 -10.91
CA LEU A 183 27.85 16.32 -10.47
C LEU A 183 26.89 17.47 -10.89
N PRO A 184 25.71 17.19 -11.44
CA PRO A 184 24.74 18.18 -11.84
C PRO A 184 23.98 18.78 -10.65
N VAL A 185 24.68 19.04 -9.55
CA VAL A 185 24.14 19.55 -8.30
C VAL A 185 25.01 20.68 -7.75
N ASN A 186 24.40 21.57 -6.99
CA ASN A 186 25.12 22.73 -6.46
C ASN A 186 26.01 22.34 -5.24
N VAL A 187 27.02 23.15 -5.00
CA VAL A 187 27.99 22.94 -3.91
C VAL A 187 27.35 22.81 -2.51
N PRO A 188 26.35 23.65 -2.14
CA PRO A 188 25.63 23.49 -0.87
C PRO A 188 25.01 22.11 -0.70
N TRP A 189 24.37 21.57 -1.75
CA TRP A 189 23.77 20.26 -1.71
C TRP A 189 24.80 19.15 -1.50
N ILE A 190 25.96 19.25 -2.17
CA ILE A 190 27.08 18.32 -1.98
C ILE A 190 27.54 18.33 -0.51
N ALA A 191 27.63 19.49 0.10
CA ALA A 191 28.04 19.63 1.49
C ALA A 191 27.00 19.04 2.48
N GLU A 192 25.71 19.13 2.14
CA GLU A 192 24.61 18.58 2.95
C GLU A 192 24.42 17.08 2.78
N PHE A 193 24.87 16.48 1.68
CA PHE A 193 24.63 15.08 1.36
C PHE A 193 25.07 14.14 2.50
N GLU A 194 26.28 14.32 3.00
CA GLU A 194 26.82 13.48 4.06
C GLU A 194 25.95 13.57 5.32
N LYS A 195 25.56 14.77 5.73
CA LYS A 195 24.70 14.99 6.90
C LYS A 195 23.34 14.35 6.75
N ARG A 196 22.82 14.32 5.53
CA ARG A 196 21.45 13.86 5.25
C ARG A 196 21.34 12.37 5.03
N TYR A 197 22.35 11.76 4.39
CA TYR A 197 22.29 10.39 3.89
C TYR A 197 23.31 9.46 4.51
N CYS A 198 24.32 9.97 5.26
CA CYS A 198 25.35 9.16 5.88
C CYS A 198 25.10 9.00 7.38
N GLN A 199 25.49 7.81 7.88
CA GLN A 199 25.60 7.53 9.30
C GLN A 199 27.07 7.24 9.60
N ASP A 200 27.73 8.19 10.29
CA ASP A 200 29.18 8.28 10.46
C ASP A 200 29.65 7.83 11.85
N ARG A 201 28.83 7.09 12.60
CA ARG A 201 29.20 6.63 13.96
C ARG A 201 30.54 5.90 14.01
N TYR A 202 30.82 5.10 12.98
CA TYR A 202 32.05 4.30 12.87
C TYR A 202 33.04 4.86 11.83
N TRP A 203 32.78 6.06 11.34
CA TRP A 203 33.68 6.77 10.44
C TRP A 203 34.82 7.41 11.24
N THR A 204 35.66 6.55 11.85
CA THR A 204 36.73 6.90 12.76
C THR A 204 37.91 5.96 12.56
N ASN A 205 39.09 6.35 13.01
CA ASN A 205 40.30 5.50 12.96
C ASN A 205 40.51 4.69 14.26
N THR A 206 39.68 4.88 15.29
CA THR A 206 39.91 4.41 16.64
C THR A 206 38.99 3.32 17.15
N ALA A 207 37.92 2.97 16.41
CA ALA A 207 36.95 1.97 16.83
C ALA A 207 37.17 0.61 16.13
N SER A 208 36.55 -0.45 16.65
CA SER A 208 36.41 -1.71 15.92
C SER A 208 35.63 -1.47 14.64
N GLY A 209 36.15 -1.92 13.50
CA GLY A 209 35.61 -1.60 12.18
C GLY A 209 35.83 -0.12 11.81
N PRO A 210 37.08 0.40 11.90
CA PRO A 210 37.37 1.79 11.56
C PRO A 210 37.01 2.09 10.10
N ASN A 211 36.87 3.38 9.79
CA ASN A 211 36.59 3.83 8.45
C ASN A 211 35.31 3.22 7.82
N THR A 212 34.33 2.87 8.65
CA THR A 212 33.06 2.31 8.18
C THR A 212 31.98 3.40 8.08
N ARG A 213 31.43 3.59 6.89
CA ARG A 213 30.38 4.57 6.60
C ARG A 213 29.14 3.86 6.06
N PHE A 214 27.98 4.20 6.60
CA PHE A 214 26.68 3.73 6.13
C PHE A 214 25.99 4.86 5.39
N ILE A 215 25.46 4.56 4.20
CA ILE A 215 24.73 5.52 3.37
C ILE A 215 23.38 4.92 3.05
N SER A 216 22.29 5.67 3.26
CA SER A 216 20.96 5.26 2.84
C SER A 216 20.25 6.40 2.12
N THR A 217 19.82 6.13 0.91
CA THR A 217 19.05 7.06 0.07
C THR A 217 17.61 6.59 -0.14
N GLY A 218 17.17 5.61 0.66
CA GLY A 218 15.88 4.94 0.55
C GLY A 218 15.98 3.72 -0.36
N ASN A 219 16.07 3.89 -1.66
CA ASN A 219 16.19 2.78 -2.60
C ASN A 219 17.56 2.07 -2.57
N ALA A 220 18.60 2.73 -2.11
CA ALA A 220 19.92 2.14 -1.93
C ALA A 220 20.40 2.28 -0.50
N MET A 221 21.00 1.21 0.03
CA MET A 221 21.74 1.19 1.30
C MET A 221 23.14 0.66 1.04
N THR A 222 24.14 1.50 1.19
CA THR A 222 25.53 1.15 0.92
C THR A 222 26.36 1.22 2.21
N VAL A 223 27.16 0.20 2.48
CA VAL A 223 28.14 0.17 3.56
C VAL A 223 29.52 0.08 2.94
N VAL A 224 30.34 1.07 3.20
CA VAL A 224 31.73 1.11 2.73
C VAL A 224 32.67 1.06 3.93
N GLY A 225 33.70 0.24 3.85
CA GLY A 225 34.67 0.13 4.90
C GLY A 225 36.00 -0.36 4.41
N ASP A 226 36.95 -0.46 5.36
CA ASP A 226 38.34 -0.77 5.12
C ASP A 226 38.54 -2.27 4.88
N ALA A 227 39.12 -2.64 3.74
CA ALA A 227 39.42 -4.01 3.38
C ALA A 227 40.48 -4.65 4.28
N ASP A 228 41.36 -3.85 4.92
CA ASP A 228 42.37 -4.34 5.86
C ASP A 228 41.78 -4.65 7.24
N SER A 229 40.54 -4.20 7.51
CA SER A 229 39.90 -4.45 8.80
C SER A 229 39.32 -5.86 8.87
N ARG A 230 39.93 -6.73 9.66
CA ARG A 230 39.40 -8.09 9.91
C ARG A 230 37.99 -8.07 10.45
N PHE A 231 37.66 -7.11 11.33
CA PHE A 231 36.33 -7.00 11.87
C PHE A 231 35.30 -6.54 10.81
N PHE A 232 35.72 -5.74 9.84
CA PHE A 232 34.85 -5.37 8.73
C PHE A 232 34.48 -6.58 7.86
N LEU A 233 35.48 -7.44 7.57
CA LEU A 233 35.29 -8.61 6.70
C LEU A 233 34.74 -9.86 7.42
N ASP A 234 34.67 -9.85 8.75
CA ASP A 234 34.25 -11.01 9.54
C ASP A 234 32.76 -11.30 9.30
N ASN A 235 32.48 -12.50 8.78
CA ASN A 235 31.16 -12.99 8.44
C ASN A 235 30.40 -13.68 9.59
N GLU A 236 31.02 -13.83 10.77
CA GLU A 236 30.39 -14.44 11.94
C GLU A 236 29.98 -13.40 12.99
N ARG A 237 30.85 -12.45 13.30
CA ARG A 237 30.62 -11.47 14.39
C ARG A 237 30.85 -10.02 13.98
N GLY A 238 31.47 -9.79 12.84
CA GLY A 238 31.85 -8.48 12.34
C GLY A 238 30.77 -7.69 11.67
N VAL A 239 31.18 -6.66 10.96
CA VAL A 239 30.22 -5.76 10.26
C VAL A 239 29.53 -6.49 9.12
N LEU A 240 30.24 -7.40 8.40
CA LEU A 240 29.63 -8.20 7.33
C LEU A 240 28.52 -9.12 7.87
N ALA A 241 28.75 -9.78 9.02
CA ALA A 241 27.72 -10.58 9.67
C ALA A 241 26.49 -9.73 10.03
N GLN A 242 26.72 -8.54 10.61
CA GLN A 242 25.63 -7.63 10.96
C GLN A 242 24.91 -7.11 9.72
N PHE A 243 25.63 -6.85 8.61
CA PHE A 243 25.04 -6.44 7.34
C PHE A 243 24.08 -7.50 6.78
N ARG A 244 24.49 -8.76 6.77
CA ARG A 244 23.70 -9.89 6.28
C ARG A 244 22.51 -10.24 7.16
N HIS A 245 22.54 -9.89 8.45
CA HIS A 245 21.48 -10.20 9.40
C HIS A 245 20.69 -8.95 9.81
N GLN A 246 21.25 -8.11 10.67
CA GLN A 246 20.50 -6.99 11.27
C GLN A 246 20.15 -5.90 10.27
N TYR A 247 21.12 -5.45 9.48
CA TYR A 247 20.87 -4.35 8.52
C TYR A 247 20.03 -4.81 7.34
N PHE A 248 20.19 -6.06 6.92
CA PHE A 248 19.33 -6.67 5.92
C PHE A 248 17.86 -6.67 6.38
N LEU A 249 17.58 -7.12 7.61
CA LEU A 249 16.21 -7.11 8.15
C LEU A 249 15.63 -5.70 8.25
N VAL A 250 16.44 -4.73 8.66
CA VAL A 250 16.02 -3.32 8.70
C VAL A 250 15.59 -2.81 7.33
N PHE A 251 16.39 -3.09 6.31
CA PHE A 251 16.12 -2.69 4.95
C PHE A 251 14.92 -3.43 4.36
N LEU A 252 14.86 -4.75 4.56
CA LEU A 252 13.73 -5.61 4.15
C LEU A 252 12.41 -5.10 4.71
N ILE A 253 12.35 -4.80 6.02
CA ILE A 253 11.13 -4.33 6.68
C ILE A 253 10.75 -2.93 6.21
N ALA A 254 11.71 -2.02 6.02
CA ALA A 254 11.42 -0.69 5.49
C ALA A 254 10.79 -0.76 4.09
N HIS A 255 11.27 -1.66 3.23
CA HIS A 255 10.67 -1.92 1.91
C HIS A 255 9.37 -2.70 1.98
N LEU A 256 9.21 -3.63 2.93
CA LEU A 256 7.92 -4.29 3.18
C LEU A 256 6.84 -3.27 3.55
N HIS A 257 7.17 -2.30 4.42
CA HIS A 257 6.24 -1.22 4.76
C HIS A 257 5.81 -0.45 3.51
N ARG A 258 6.77 -0.03 2.69
CA ARG A 258 6.49 0.70 1.46
C ARG A 258 5.64 -0.12 0.48
N ALA A 259 6.04 -1.35 0.19
CA ALA A 259 5.32 -2.22 -0.74
C ALA A 259 3.88 -2.48 -0.27
N SER A 260 3.68 -2.75 1.02
CA SER A 260 2.34 -2.95 1.60
C SER A 260 1.45 -1.72 1.42
N LEU A 261 1.98 -0.54 1.71
CA LEU A 261 1.24 0.72 1.57
C LEU A 261 0.87 1.00 0.11
N LEU A 262 1.77 0.72 -0.84
CA LEU A 262 1.48 0.84 -2.27
C LEU A 262 0.38 -0.12 -2.71
N VAL A 263 0.37 -1.37 -2.21
CA VAL A 263 -0.71 -2.33 -2.49
C VAL A 263 -2.05 -1.83 -1.95
N PHE A 264 -2.08 -1.30 -0.72
CA PHE A 264 -3.32 -0.75 -0.16
C PHE A 264 -3.85 0.41 -0.99
N SER A 265 -3.01 1.36 -1.39
CA SER A 265 -3.40 2.48 -2.25
C SER A 265 -3.91 1.98 -3.60
N GLU A 266 -3.25 1.03 -4.23
CA GLU A 266 -3.65 0.47 -5.52
C GLU A 266 -5.01 -0.23 -5.45
N VAL A 267 -5.28 -1.01 -4.41
CA VAL A 267 -6.59 -1.64 -4.19
C VAL A 267 -7.70 -0.60 -4.06
N LEU A 268 -7.41 0.56 -3.43
CA LEU A 268 -8.35 1.67 -3.32
C LEU A 268 -8.63 2.30 -4.69
N VAL A 269 -7.59 2.59 -5.46
CA VAL A 269 -7.70 3.14 -6.81
C VAL A 269 -8.50 2.20 -7.72
N ASP A 270 -8.20 0.91 -7.71
CA ASP A 270 -8.94 -0.09 -8.49
C ASP A 270 -10.40 -0.19 -8.07
N ALA A 271 -10.67 -0.11 -6.76
CA ALA A 271 -12.04 -0.15 -6.26
C ALA A 271 -12.86 1.05 -6.75
N VAL A 272 -12.26 2.24 -6.78
CA VAL A 272 -12.89 3.47 -7.26
C VAL A 272 -13.08 3.45 -8.78
N ASN A 273 -12.09 2.98 -9.53
CA ASN A 273 -12.18 2.88 -11.00
C ASN A 273 -13.28 1.92 -11.47
N ASP A 274 -13.50 0.84 -10.72
CA ASP A 274 -14.54 -0.16 -11.00
C ASP A 274 -15.94 0.28 -10.51
N LEU A 275 -16.06 1.42 -9.82
CA LEU A 275 -17.31 1.86 -9.21
C LEU A 275 -18.26 2.50 -10.24
N ASP A 276 -19.36 1.82 -10.51
CA ASP A 276 -20.54 2.41 -11.15
C ASP A 276 -21.64 2.63 -10.11
N ILE A 277 -21.89 3.89 -9.76
CA ILE A 277 -22.87 4.29 -8.75
C ILE A 277 -24.29 3.90 -9.15
N ARG A 278 -24.58 3.77 -10.45
CA ARG A 278 -25.90 3.41 -10.98
C ARG A 278 -26.17 1.90 -10.90
N ASN A 279 -25.13 1.10 -10.69
CA ASN A 279 -25.21 -0.37 -10.66
C ASN A 279 -25.06 -0.89 -9.22
N ASP A 280 -26.16 -1.40 -8.65
CA ASP A 280 -26.18 -1.95 -7.28
C ASP A 280 -25.18 -3.10 -7.07
N VAL A 281 -24.87 -3.87 -8.10
CA VAL A 281 -23.87 -4.95 -8.02
C VAL A 281 -22.48 -4.37 -7.89
N SER A 282 -22.16 -3.34 -8.67
CA SER A 282 -20.88 -2.61 -8.59
C SER A 282 -20.70 -1.98 -7.21
N VAL A 283 -21.72 -1.28 -6.69
CA VAL A 283 -21.70 -0.67 -5.35
C VAL A 283 -21.46 -1.72 -4.25
N ARG A 284 -22.10 -2.90 -4.34
CA ARG A 284 -21.87 -3.97 -3.36
C ARG A 284 -20.46 -4.56 -3.45
N ARG A 285 -19.91 -4.70 -4.66
CA ARG A 285 -18.53 -5.14 -4.88
C ARG A 285 -17.54 -4.14 -4.30
N PHE A 286 -17.73 -2.86 -4.58
CA PHE A 286 -16.94 -1.76 -4.02
C PHE A 286 -16.91 -1.83 -2.47
N LYS A 287 -18.07 -1.88 -1.82
CA LYS A 287 -18.17 -1.98 -0.35
C LYS A 287 -17.40 -3.17 0.20
N ARG A 288 -17.49 -4.32 -0.45
CA ARG A 288 -16.78 -5.53 -0.02
C ARG A 288 -15.26 -5.35 -0.15
N ARG A 289 -14.78 -4.78 -1.26
CA ARG A 289 -13.34 -4.52 -1.49
C ARG A 289 -12.78 -3.55 -0.46
N ILE A 290 -13.46 -2.43 -0.21
CA ILE A 290 -13.00 -1.44 0.79
C ILE A 290 -12.95 -2.06 2.18
N ARG A 291 -13.96 -2.82 2.58
CA ARG A 291 -13.97 -3.49 3.90
C ARG A 291 -12.81 -4.50 4.02
N ALA A 292 -12.60 -5.33 3.01
CA ALA A 292 -11.50 -6.29 3.01
C ALA A 292 -10.13 -5.58 3.07
N ASN A 293 -9.96 -4.49 2.31
CA ASN A 293 -8.74 -3.70 2.34
C ASN A 293 -8.50 -3.07 3.73
N PHE A 294 -9.55 -2.55 4.35
CA PHE A 294 -9.48 -2.00 5.71
C PHE A 294 -9.09 -3.08 6.75
N GLU A 295 -9.67 -4.27 6.68
CA GLU A 295 -9.31 -5.38 7.57
C GLU A 295 -7.85 -5.81 7.41
N THR A 296 -7.35 -5.85 6.18
CA THR A 296 -5.94 -6.18 5.89
C THR A 296 -5.01 -5.04 6.35
N PHE A 297 -5.40 -3.78 6.16
CA PHE A 297 -4.66 -2.63 6.65
C PHE A 297 -4.58 -2.61 8.19
N LEU A 298 -5.65 -2.96 8.91
CA LEU A 298 -5.60 -3.11 10.36
C LEU A 298 -4.62 -4.22 10.79
N ARG A 299 -4.65 -5.38 10.12
CA ARG A 299 -3.67 -6.46 10.38
C ARG A 299 -2.24 -6.00 10.12
N PHE A 300 -2.01 -5.29 9.03
CA PHE A 300 -0.70 -4.69 8.72
C PHE A 300 -0.25 -3.74 9.83
N THR A 301 -1.10 -2.79 10.21
CA THR A 301 -0.78 -1.79 11.24
C THR A 301 -0.39 -2.44 12.58
N HIS A 302 -1.08 -3.52 12.99
CA HIS A 302 -0.84 -4.14 14.30
C HIS A 302 0.23 -5.23 14.29
N ARG A 303 0.55 -5.84 13.14
CA ARG A 303 1.50 -6.95 13.08
C ARG A 303 2.82 -6.61 12.40
N TYR A 304 2.82 -5.69 11.44
CA TYR A 304 3.97 -5.43 10.56
C TYR A 304 4.46 -3.99 10.60
N TRP A 305 3.65 -3.05 11.04
CA TRP A 305 4.05 -1.64 11.14
C TRP A 305 4.85 -1.41 12.42
N PHE A 306 6.16 -1.65 12.32
CA PHE A 306 7.07 -1.46 13.44
C PHE A 306 7.65 -0.04 13.44
N HIS A 307 7.54 0.64 14.57
CA HIS A 307 8.19 1.94 14.78
C HIS A 307 9.66 1.78 15.21
N GLU A 308 9.97 0.67 15.87
CA GLU A 308 11.30 0.33 16.36
C GLU A 308 11.60 -1.15 16.10
N LEU A 309 12.76 -1.42 15.49
CA LEU A 309 13.20 -2.78 15.15
C LEU A 309 14.32 -3.29 16.04
N SER A 310 14.95 -2.41 16.82
CA SER A 310 16.10 -2.74 17.65
C SER A 310 16.27 -1.74 18.76
N GLU A 311 16.74 -2.18 19.92
CA GLU A 311 17.16 -1.29 21.02
C GLU A 311 18.53 -0.64 20.78
N ARG A 312 19.28 -1.09 19.78
CA ARG A 312 20.60 -0.55 19.46
C ARG A 312 20.48 0.80 18.75
N PRO A 313 21.05 1.90 19.30
CA PRO A 313 20.86 3.23 18.74
C PRO A 313 21.34 3.39 17.29
N HIS A 314 22.39 2.65 16.90
CA HIS A 314 22.90 2.67 15.53
C HIS A 314 21.90 2.03 14.54
N VAL A 315 21.34 0.89 14.88
CA VAL A 315 20.37 0.17 14.05
C VAL A 315 19.07 0.97 13.92
N GLN A 316 18.62 1.58 15.03
CA GLN A 316 17.47 2.50 15.01
C GLN A 316 17.71 3.70 14.09
N ALA A 317 18.92 4.29 14.14
CA ALA A 317 19.27 5.43 13.30
C ALA A 317 19.22 5.06 11.81
N ILE A 318 19.73 3.87 11.43
CA ILE A 318 19.66 3.35 10.05
C ILE A 318 18.20 3.12 9.64
N PHE A 319 17.41 2.47 10.48
CA PHE A 319 15.99 2.22 10.17
C PHE A 319 15.23 3.52 9.93
N ARG A 320 15.35 4.48 10.85
CA ARG A 320 14.69 5.79 10.70
C ARG A 320 15.16 6.53 9.44
N MET A 321 16.44 6.39 9.08
CA MET A 321 16.97 6.99 7.86
C MET A 321 16.37 6.33 6.61
N CYS A 322 16.32 5.00 6.54
CA CYS A 322 15.67 4.26 5.45
C CYS A 322 14.18 4.64 5.32
N ALA A 323 13.43 4.55 6.42
CA ALA A 323 11.99 4.86 6.43
C ALA A 323 11.69 6.30 6.00
N ARG A 324 12.51 7.27 6.47
CA ARG A 324 12.38 8.69 6.09
C ARG A 324 12.60 8.89 4.59
N HIS A 325 13.65 8.30 4.02
CA HIS A 325 13.97 8.46 2.60
C HIS A 325 13.00 7.69 1.69
N LEU A 326 12.41 6.62 2.16
CA LEU A 326 11.29 5.93 1.51
C LEU A 326 9.96 6.66 1.69
N ARG A 327 9.90 7.68 2.56
CA ARG A 327 8.68 8.43 2.91
C ARG A 327 7.56 7.53 3.44
N ASN A 328 7.92 6.49 4.19
CA ASN A 328 6.95 5.50 4.66
C ASN A 328 5.89 6.11 5.57
N ASP A 329 6.26 7.02 6.48
CA ASP A 329 5.31 7.67 7.39
C ASP A 329 4.31 8.54 6.63
N ALA A 330 4.78 9.32 5.64
CA ALA A 330 3.90 10.16 4.82
C ALA A 330 2.91 9.31 4.00
N LEU A 331 3.40 8.22 3.39
CA LEU A 331 2.57 7.29 2.63
C LEU A 331 1.57 6.54 3.53
N TYR A 332 1.98 6.19 4.76
CA TYR A 332 1.07 5.58 5.74
C TYR A 332 -0.08 6.53 6.12
N ASP A 333 0.23 7.80 6.38
CA ASP A 333 -0.79 8.79 6.72
C ASP A 333 -1.75 9.06 5.57
N GLU A 334 -1.25 9.09 4.33
CA GLU A 334 -2.03 9.23 3.11
C GLU A 334 -3.01 8.05 2.95
N VAL A 335 -2.51 6.82 2.93
CA VAL A 335 -3.34 5.59 2.79
C VAL A 335 -4.34 5.47 3.94
N ARG A 336 -3.92 5.77 5.16
CA ARG A 336 -4.80 5.77 6.34
C ARG A 336 -5.94 6.76 6.20
N SER A 337 -5.66 7.97 5.68
CA SER A 337 -6.69 9.00 5.44
C SER A 337 -7.68 8.54 4.37
N GLU A 338 -7.18 8.03 3.24
CA GLU A 338 -8.00 7.51 2.14
C GLU A 338 -8.94 6.39 2.59
N ILE A 339 -8.40 5.38 3.31
CA ILE A 339 -9.21 4.28 3.84
C ILE A 339 -10.28 4.80 4.81
N ARG A 340 -9.93 5.76 5.67
CA ARG A 340 -10.86 6.35 6.64
C ARG A 340 -11.98 7.12 5.96
N GLU A 341 -11.66 7.90 4.94
CA GLU A 341 -12.64 8.66 4.16
C GLU A 341 -13.62 7.74 3.43
N MET A 342 -13.10 6.68 2.81
CA MET A 342 -13.94 5.67 2.14
C MET A 342 -14.82 4.90 3.13
N SER A 343 -14.31 4.56 4.32
CA SER A 343 -15.11 3.93 5.37
C SER A 343 -16.24 4.85 5.85
N ASN A 344 -15.94 6.11 6.11
CA ASN A 344 -16.94 7.11 6.50
C ASN A 344 -18.04 7.30 5.43
N TYR A 345 -17.63 7.30 4.16
CA TYR A 345 -18.60 7.34 3.05
C TYR A 345 -19.56 6.13 3.07
N LEU A 346 -19.01 4.93 3.29
CA LEU A 346 -19.81 3.70 3.36
C LEU A 346 -20.78 3.70 4.55
N ASP A 347 -20.34 4.20 5.70
CA ASP A 347 -21.17 4.30 6.91
C ASP A 347 -22.31 5.33 6.70
N SER A 348 -21.98 6.49 6.12
CA SER A 348 -22.98 7.51 5.78
C SER A 348 -24.04 6.97 4.80
N ASP A 349 -23.63 6.23 3.76
CA ASP A 349 -24.59 5.61 2.82
C ASP A 349 -25.45 4.53 3.51
N SER A 350 -24.89 3.77 4.43
CA SER A 350 -25.62 2.80 5.24
C SER A 350 -26.67 3.47 6.11
N GLN A 351 -26.34 4.56 6.80
CA GLN A 351 -27.26 5.34 7.62
C GLN A 351 -28.40 5.93 6.77
N ARG A 352 -28.09 6.48 5.59
CA ARG A 352 -29.13 6.98 4.66
C ARG A 352 -30.11 5.89 4.24
N ARG A 353 -29.64 4.68 3.96
CA ARG A 353 -30.49 3.54 3.60
C ARG A 353 -31.34 3.08 4.77
N GLN A 354 -30.80 3.04 5.99
CA GLN A 354 -31.57 2.74 7.21
C GLN A 354 -32.66 3.80 7.42
N SER A 355 -32.33 5.09 7.32
CA SER A 355 -33.31 6.17 7.43
C SER A 355 -34.44 6.03 6.41
N ASN A 356 -34.13 5.75 5.14
CA ASN A 356 -35.12 5.52 4.11
C ASN A 356 -36.01 4.29 4.41
N THR A 357 -35.45 3.24 5.00
CA THR A 357 -36.21 2.04 5.39
C THR A 357 -37.17 2.35 6.53
N VAL A 358 -36.70 3.12 7.53
CA VAL A 358 -37.54 3.58 8.65
C VAL A 358 -38.68 4.44 8.13
N VAL A 359 -38.42 5.39 7.22
CA VAL A 359 -39.42 6.22 6.61
C VAL A 359 -40.49 5.38 5.86
N ARG A 360 -40.06 4.39 5.07
CA ARG A 360 -40.98 3.47 4.37
C ARG A 360 -41.84 2.67 5.34
N LEU A 361 -41.23 2.13 6.41
CA LEU A 361 -41.95 1.39 7.44
C LEU A 361 -42.94 2.28 8.15
N THR A 362 -42.57 3.51 8.50
CA THR A 362 -43.44 4.50 9.11
C THR A 362 -44.66 4.79 8.22
N VAL A 363 -44.46 4.98 6.91
CA VAL A 363 -45.57 5.22 5.95
C VAL A 363 -46.51 4.02 5.93
N ILE A 364 -46.00 2.78 5.85
CA ILE A 364 -46.81 1.57 5.84
C ILE A 364 -47.60 1.44 7.16
N THR A 365 -46.95 1.71 8.31
CA THR A 365 -47.57 1.67 9.64
C THR A 365 -48.70 2.70 9.74
N ILE A 366 -48.49 3.93 9.25
CA ILE A 366 -49.51 4.98 9.23
C ILE A 366 -50.73 4.58 8.39
N LEU A 367 -50.50 4.06 7.18
CA LEU A 367 -51.58 3.57 6.32
C LEU A 367 -52.34 2.40 6.98
N GLY A 368 -51.64 1.46 7.61
CA GLY A 368 -52.26 0.37 8.36
C GLY A 368 -53.09 0.86 9.55
N LEU A 369 -52.57 1.86 10.28
CA LEU A 369 -53.28 2.47 11.41
C LEU A 369 -54.57 3.15 10.96
N ILE A 370 -54.52 3.94 9.87
CA ILE A 370 -55.70 4.59 9.28
C ILE A 370 -56.78 3.53 8.93
N ALA A 371 -56.36 2.47 8.24
CA ALA A 371 -57.25 1.39 7.86
C ALA A 371 -57.89 0.71 9.08
N THR A 372 -57.09 0.39 10.10
CA THR A 372 -57.53 -0.29 11.33
C THR A 372 -58.52 0.57 12.13
N VAL A 373 -58.19 1.86 12.33
CA VAL A 373 -59.07 2.77 13.08
C VAL A 373 -60.38 3.01 12.32
N THR A 374 -60.34 3.19 11.02
CA THR A 374 -61.55 3.36 10.19
C THR A 374 -62.44 2.12 10.24
N THR A 375 -61.88 0.94 10.05
CA THR A 375 -62.66 -0.31 10.13
C THR A 375 -63.15 -0.60 11.54
N GLY A 376 -62.37 -0.30 12.59
CA GLY A 376 -62.78 -0.39 13.98
C GLY A 376 -63.94 0.52 14.34
N TYR A 377 -63.91 1.78 13.86
CA TYR A 377 -65.00 2.74 14.03
C TYR A 377 -66.33 2.20 13.42
N PHE A 378 -66.26 1.70 12.19
CA PHE A 378 -67.43 1.11 11.54
C PHE A 378 -67.91 -0.20 12.21
N GLY A 379 -66.99 -0.97 12.77
CA GLY A 379 -67.33 -2.21 13.49
C GLY A 379 -68.00 -2.00 14.84
N MET A 380 -67.91 -0.83 15.46
CA MET A 380 -68.48 -0.52 16.77
C MET A 380 -70.00 -0.29 16.75
N ASN A 381 -70.69 -0.29 15.58
CA ASN A 381 -72.12 -0.08 15.41
C ASN A 381 -72.69 1.14 16.17
N ILE A 382 -71.86 2.17 16.39
CA ILE A 382 -72.26 3.43 17.07
C ILE A 382 -73.27 4.24 16.22
N ILE A 383 -73.21 4.06 14.93
CA ILE A 383 -74.17 4.70 13.98
C ILE A 383 -74.91 3.57 13.29
N PRO A 384 -76.30 3.60 13.27
CA PRO A 384 -77.10 2.58 12.62
C PRO A 384 -76.99 2.71 11.12
N PHE A 385 -75.98 2.11 10.54
CA PHE A 385 -75.76 2.10 9.07
C PHE A 385 -76.71 1.18 8.34
N GLY A 386 -77.62 0.47 9.02
CA GLY A 386 -78.49 -0.53 8.42
C GLY A 386 -79.65 0.03 7.61
N GLU A 387 -80.12 1.23 7.93
CA GLU A 387 -81.36 1.81 7.36
C GLU A 387 -81.24 2.89 6.24
N GLY A 388 -79.92 3.31 5.97
CA GLY A 388 -79.66 4.34 4.96
C GLY A 388 -79.38 3.78 3.56
N SER A 389 -79.53 4.68 2.56
CA SER A 389 -79.15 4.35 1.19
C SER A 389 -77.69 4.02 1.02
N VAL A 390 -77.31 3.22 0.01
CA VAL A 390 -75.90 2.85 -0.25
C VAL A 390 -74.99 4.10 -0.39
N LEU A 391 -75.59 5.18 -0.96
CA LEU A 391 -74.88 6.44 -1.15
C LEU A 391 -74.51 7.12 0.19
N GLU A 392 -75.43 7.11 1.17
CA GLU A 392 -75.22 7.69 2.49
C GLU A 392 -74.16 6.90 3.28
N ARG A 393 -74.12 5.57 3.15
CA ARG A 393 -73.09 4.73 3.76
C ARG A 393 -71.70 5.03 3.21
N ILE A 394 -71.57 5.20 1.88
CA ILE A 394 -70.34 5.58 1.24
C ILE A 394 -69.93 7.00 1.69
N LEU A 395 -70.84 7.93 1.77
CA LEU A 395 -70.51 9.30 2.20
C LEU A 395 -70.04 9.36 3.65
N HIS A 396 -70.69 8.66 4.58
CA HIS A 396 -70.23 8.56 5.98
C HIS A 396 -68.86 7.88 6.09
N GLY A 397 -68.60 6.84 5.27
CA GLY A 397 -67.29 6.19 5.19
C GLY A 397 -66.19 7.15 4.73
N LEU A 398 -66.45 7.95 3.71
CA LEU A 398 -65.52 8.93 3.20
C LEU A 398 -65.26 10.07 4.21
N ILE A 399 -66.30 10.54 4.92
CA ILE A 399 -66.16 11.59 5.95
C ILE A 399 -65.27 11.06 7.12
N ALA A 400 -65.59 9.87 7.65
CA ALA A 400 -64.86 9.28 8.73
C ALA A 400 -63.37 9.05 8.34
N SER A 401 -63.13 8.46 7.16
CA SER A 401 -61.79 8.27 6.62
C SER A 401 -61.03 9.59 6.46
N SER A 402 -61.70 10.65 5.98
CA SER A 402 -61.08 11.98 5.81
C SER A 402 -60.69 12.60 7.15
N ILE A 403 -61.48 12.42 8.21
CA ILE A 403 -61.15 12.89 9.56
C ILE A 403 -59.90 12.16 10.08
N PHE A 404 -59.82 10.82 9.94
CA PHE A 404 -58.67 10.07 10.36
C PHE A 404 -57.39 10.41 9.55
N VAL A 405 -57.51 10.56 8.23
CA VAL A 405 -56.43 11.04 7.39
C VAL A 405 -55.96 12.42 7.83
N GLY A 406 -56.90 13.34 8.10
CA GLY A 406 -56.57 14.69 8.62
C GLY A 406 -55.84 14.66 9.96
N LEU A 407 -56.26 13.79 10.91
CA LEU A 407 -55.58 13.60 12.18
C LEU A 407 -54.17 13.02 12.04
N VAL A 408 -54.01 12.07 11.16
CA VAL A 408 -52.67 11.47 10.89
C VAL A 408 -51.77 12.48 10.20
N LEU A 409 -52.24 13.22 9.21
CA LEU A 409 -51.47 14.28 8.56
C LEU A 409 -51.08 15.39 9.55
N PHE A 410 -51.97 15.73 10.45
CA PHE A 410 -51.67 16.66 11.55
C PHE A 410 -50.59 16.11 12.48
N ALA A 411 -50.67 14.83 12.88
CA ALA A 411 -49.66 14.16 13.69
C ALA A 411 -48.31 14.10 12.99
N VAL A 412 -48.28 13.77 11.69
CA VAL A 412 -47.05 13.76 10.88
C VAL A 412 -46.45 15.16 10.74
N ALA A 413 -47.26 16.18 10.48
CA ALA A 413 -46.79 17.57 10.40
C ALA A 413 -46.22 18.08 11.74
N ARG A 414 -46.70 17.51 12.85
CA ARG A 414 -46.19 17.76 14.20
C ARG A 414 -45.09 16.77 14.63
N SER A 415 -44.77 15.78 13.86
CA SER A 415 -43.88 14.65 14.14
C SER A 415 -42.49 15.10 14.65
N LYS A 416 -41.95 16.18 14.09
CA LYS A 416 -40.66 16.74 14.56
C LYS A 416 -40.74 17.18 16.02
N ARG A 417 -41.80 17.87 16.42
CA ARG A 417 -42.02 18.30 17.82
C ARG A 417 -42.32 17.13 18.74
N LEU A 418 -42.99 16.09 18.22
CA LEU A 418 -43.25 14.85 18.96
C LEU A 418 -41.95 14.04 19.16
N SER A 419 -41.08 14.05 18.15
CA SER A 419 -39.72 13.45 18.27
C SER A 419 -38.89 14.18 19.35
N ASP A 420 -38.86 15.49 19.34
CA ASP A 420 -38.16 16.30 20.34
C ASP A 420 -38.74 16.06 21.75
N PHE A 421 -40.06 15.83 21.87
CA PHE A 421 -40.68 15.44 23.12
C PHE A 421 -40.28 14.02 23.58
N LEU A 422 -40.28 13.05 22.67
CA LEU A 422 -39.88 11.68 22.98
C LEU A 422 -38.39 11.60 23.41
N GLU A 423 -37.53 12.39 22.77
CA GLU A 423 -36.13 12.55 23.16
C GLU A 423 -36.03 13.14 24.57
N ALA A 424 -36.78 14.20 24.89
CA ALA A 424 -36.85 14.77 26.22
C ALA A 424 -37.43 13.83 27.30
N VAL A 425 -38.37 12.95 26.94
CA VAL A 425 -38.92 11.92 27.85
C VAL A 425 -37.90 10.79 28.10
N SER A 426 -37.12 10.44 27.08
CA SER A 426 -36.08 9.41 27.17
C SER A 426 -34.88 9.86 28.02
N GLU A 427 -34.72 11.15 28.25
CA GLU A 427 -33.65 11.70 29.08
C GLU A 427 -33.93 11.47 30.57
N GLU A 428 -33.25 10.51 31.19
CA GLU A 428 -33.46 10.08 32.59
C GLU A 428 -33.31 11.19 33.64
N LYS A 429 -32.61 12.29 33.30
CA LYS A 429 -32.30 13.40 34.25
C LYS A 429 -33.37 14.48 34.36
N LEU A 430 -34.44 14.43 33.56
CA LEU A 430 -35.48 15.48 33.58
C LEU A 430 -36.61 15.15 34.56
N SER A 431 -36.94 16.12 35.46
CA SER A 431 -38.04 16.03 36.38
C SER A 431 -39.41 15.91 35.67
N PHE A 432 -40.37 15.22 36.29
CA PHE A 432 -41.72 14.98 35.78
C PHE A 432 -42.45 16.26 35.34
N SER A 433 -42.30 17.36 36.14
CA SER A 433 -42.88 18.67 35.76
C SER A 433 -42.30 19.31 34.48
N LYS A 434 -41.04 19.03 34.19
CA LYS A 434 -40.40 19.46 32.92
C LYS A 434 -40.87 18.62 31.74
N LYS A 435 -41.09 17.32 31.94
CA LYS A 435 -41.65 16.41 30.92
C LYS A 435 -43.09 16.79 30.56
N THR A 436 -43.94 17.12 31.51
CA THR A 436 -45.30 17.61 31.25
C THR A 436 -45.33 18.94 30.54
N ARG A 437 -44.42 19.89 30.88
CA ARG A 437 -44.28 21.15 30.15
C ARG A 437 -43.81 20.99 28.71
N ALA A 438 -42.91 20.02 28.43
CA ALA A 438 -42.50 19.68 27.09
C ALA A 438 -43.66 19.08 26.26
N LEU A 439 -44.52 18.26 26.85
CA LEU A 439 -45.73 17.76 26.24
C LEU A 439 -46.67 18.87 25.80
N TRP A 440 -46.97 19.82 26.72
CA TRP A 440 -47.82 20.98 26.41
C TRP A 440 -47.21 21.86 25.31
N LYS A 441 -45.90 22.06 25.31
CA LYS A 441 -45.20 22.82 24.28
C LYS A 441 -45.26 22.12 22.91
N ALA A 442 -45.18 20.80 22.87
CA ALA A 442 -45.31 20.00 21.65
C ALA A 442 -46.73 20.04 21.09
N LEU A 443 -47.75 20.02 21.95
CA LEU A 443 -49.16 20.01 21.55
C LEU A 443 -49.72 21.41 21.16
N LEU A 444 -49.43 22.45 21.92
CA LEU A 444 -50.04 23.76 21.73
C LEU A 444 -49.22 24.75 20.87
N GLY A 445 -47.95 24.51 20.63
CA GLY A 445 -47.15 25.29 19.69
C GLY A 445 -46.83 26.73 20.13
N LYS A 446 -47.05 27.09 21.40
CA LYS A 446 -46.70 28.41 21.95
C LYS A 446 -45.31 28.34 22.60
N GLU A 447 -44.45 29.25 22.15
CA GLU A 447 -43.28 29.66 22.92
C GLU A 447 -43.78 30.39 24.18
N ALA A 448 -43.50 29.83 25.33
CA ALA A 448 -43.61 30.52 26.62
C ALA A 448 -42.22 30.79 27.14
#